data_94dbd12e88332bd4de283c3f142d2597
#
_entry.id   94dbd12e88332bd4de283c3f142d2597
#
_cell.length_a   1.000
_cell.length_b   1.000
_cell.length_c   1.000
_cell.angle_alpha   90.00
_cell.angle_beta   90.00
_cell.angle_gamma   90.00
#
_symmetry.space_group_name_H-M   'P 1'
#
loop_
_entity.id
_entity.type
_entity.pdbx_description
1 polymer ?
#
loop_
_entity_poly.entity_id
_entity_poly.type
_entity_poly.pdbx_seq_one_letter_code
_entity_poly.pdbx_strand_id
1 'polypeptide(L)'
;FQKYYKKIKYVEWKQVIKMILGLIFTRRLVIDGLNSGKVIEKIINEICKKSYVENINEIKMPLMISMVDLQKGTVYIASSQEKRKVLQDNTKYISDIPIATAVRASCSFPVVFSPCKFDGLQLIDGGTRENLPWKGLKEYGADEVYGIAFDTILEKNQCCKNMIEVAARAMELQGRELANYEKEGIDHLITICLKKVALLDSSQIDVLYKMGYEETKKQLNLLKKSTK
;
A
#
# COMPACT_ATOMS: atom_id res chain seq x y z
N PHE A 1 7.35 14.79 -5.38
CA PHE A 1 6.42 14.03 -4.54
C PHE A 1 5.58 14.94 -3.65
N GLN A 2 6.17 15.81 -2.83
CA GLN A 2 5.48 16.75 -1.92
C GLN A 2 4.39 17.59 -2.59
N LYS A 3 4.63 18.09 -3.83
CA LYS A 3 3.65 18.86 -4.60
C LYS A 3 2.37 18.07 -4.93
N TYR A 4 2.49 16.76 -5.13
CA TYR A 4 1.36 15.90 -5.49
C TYR A 4 0.60 15.41 -4.26
N TYR A 5 1.29 15.12 -3.17
CA TYR A 5 0.69 14.57 -1.95
C TYR A 5 -0.35 15.53 -1.32
N LYS A 6 -0.09 16.84 -1.34
CA LYS A 6 -1.04 17.85 -0.85
C LYS A 6 -2.38 17.86 -1.58
N LYS A 7 -2.47 17.21 -2.75
CA LYS A 7 -3.71 17.07 -3.52
C LYS A 7 -4.57 15.90 -3.07
N ILE A 8 -4.03 14.96 -2.31
CA ILE A 8 -4.76 13.78 -1.83
C ILE A 8 -5.54 14.17 -0.59
N LYS A 9 -6.87 14.17 -0.69
CA LYS A 9 -7.79 14.36 0.42
C LYS A 9 -8.29 13.00 0.86
N TYR A 10 -8.25 12.68 2.15
CA TYR A 10 -8.74 11.39 2.64
C TYR A 10 -10.25 11.27 2.62
N VAL A 11 -10.95 12.40 2.66
CA VAL A 11 -12.42 12.45 2.60
C VAL A 11 -12.85 13.28 1.41
N GLU A 12 -13.60 12.69 0.49
CA GLU A 12 -14.22 13.37 -0.63
C GLU A 12 -15.66 13.76 -0.29
N TRP A 13 -16.02 15.03 -0.38
CA TRP A 13 -17.38 15.51 -0.12
C TRP A 13 -18.47 14.77 -0.92
N LYS A 14 -18.13 14.31 -2.12
CA LYS A 14 -19.05 13.50 -2.94
C LYS A 14 -19.40 12.17 -2.26
N GLN A 15 -18.48 11.54 -1.57
CA GLN A 15 -18.71 10.30 -0.81
C GLN A 15 -19.56 10.59 0.44
N VAL A 16 -19.30 11.71 1.12
CA VAL A 16 -20.12 12.15 2.27
C VAL A 16 -21.58 12.40 1.83
N ILE A 17 -21.79 13.10 0.72
CA ILE A 17 -23.14 13.35 0.18
C ILE A 17 -23.83 12.02 -0.19
N LYS A 18 -23.14 11.10 -0.87
CA LYS A 18 -23.66 9.76 -1.18
C LYS A 18 -24.05 8.99 0.08
N MET A 19 -23.21 9.06 1.12
CA MET A 19 -23.50 8.42 2.41
C MET A 19 -24.79 8.97 3.03
N ILE A 20 -24.92 10.30 3.09
CA ILE A 20 -26.11 10.97 3.66
C ILE A 20 -27.36 10.61 2.84
N LEU A 21 -27.30 10.72 1.52
CA LEU A 21 -28.43 10.36 0.66
C LEU A 21 -28.79 8.88 0.78
N GLY A 22 -27.80 7.99 0.83
CA GLY A 22 -28.02 6.56 1.03
C GLY A 22 -28.73 6.26 2.34
N LEU A 23 -28.31 6.88 3.44
CA LEU A 23 -28.97 6.74 4.75
C LEU A 23 -30.41 7.27 4.76
N ILE A 24 -30.65 8.41 4.10
CA ILE A 24 -31.98 9.02 4.04
C ILE A 24 -32.95 8.19 3.16
N PHE A 25 -32.51 7.83 1.95
CA PHE A 25 -33.41 7.21 0.96
C PHE A 25 -33.48 5.68 1.03
N THR A 26 -32.38 5.01 1.38
CA THR A 26 -32.28 3.55 1.36
C THR A 26 -32.01 2.93 2.72
N ARG A 27 -31.76 3.74 3.75
CA ARG A 27 -31.32 3.30 5.09
C ARG A 27 -30.09 2.38 5.06
N ARG A 28 -29.25 2.51 4.03
CA ARG A 28 -28.03 1.73 3.84
C ARG A 28 -26.83 2.65 3.65
N LEU A 29 -25.65 2.19 4.09
CA LEU A 29 -24.38 2.80 3.75
C LEU A 29 -24.04 2.42 2.29
N VAL A 30 -24.20 3.38 1.36
CA VAL A 30 -24.01 3.17 -0.09
C VAL A 30 -22.60 3.56 -0.54
N ILE A 31 -21.65 3.66 0.40
CA ILE A 31 -20.26 3.97 0.09
C ILE A 31 -19.37 2.79 0.43
N ASP A 32 -18.36 2.58 -0.39
CA ASP A 32 -17.32 1.55 -0.27
C ASP A 32 -15.98 2.10 0.18
N GLY A 33 -15.90 3.42 0.44
CA GLY A 33 -14.73 4.13 0.96
C GLY A 33 -15.00 5.63 1.10
N LEU A 34 -14.23 6.30 1.94
CA LEU A 34 -14.32 7.76 2.18
C LEU A 34 -13.77 8.58 1.01
N ASN A 35 -12.89 7.98 0.20
CA ASN A 35 -12.24 8.58 -0.96
C ASN A 35 -12.20 7.59 -2.13
N SER A 36 -12.45 8.06 -3.33
CA SER A 36 -12.44 7.22 -4.55
C SER A 36 -11.03 6.78 -4.99
N GLY A 37 -9.96 7.36 -4.49
CA GLY A 37 -8.58 7.11 -4.91
C GLY A 37 -8.22 7.64 -6.31
N LYS A 38 -9.16 8.21 -7.05
CA LYS A 38 -8.94 8.70 -8.44
C LYS A 38 -7.87 9.79 -8.54
N VAL A 39 -7.64 10.53 -7.47
CA VAL A 39 -6.57 11.55 -7.43
C VAL A 39 -5.20 10.88 -7.50
N ILE A 40 -5.01 9.74 -6.81
CA ILE A 40 -3.76 8.97 -6.86
C ILE A 40 -3.53 8.49 -8.30
N GLU A 41 -4.54 7.85 -8.88
CA GLU A 41 -4.49 7.34 -10.26
C GLU A 41 -4.13 8.46 -11.26
N LYS A 42 -4.77 9.64 -11.14
CA LYS A 42 -4.48 10.79 -11.98
C LYS A 42 -3.04 11.28 -11.84
N ILE A 43 -2.52 11.37 -10.61
CA ILE A 43 -1.14 11.81 -10.34
C ILE A 43 -0.14 10.85 -11.00
N ILE A 44 -0.34 9.55 -10.82
CA ILE A 44 0.54 8.53 -11.39
C ILE A 44 0.45 8.55 -12.92
N ASN A 45 -0.74 8.66 -13.50
CA ASN A 45 -0.92 8.81 -14.94
C ASN A 45 -0.17 10.03 -15.50
N GLU A 46 -0.21 11.17 -14.82
CA GLU A 46 0.55 12.37 -15.24
C GLU A 46 2.07 12.13 -15.24
N ILE A 47 2.57 11.32 -14.29
CA ILE A 47 3.99 10.94 -14.21
C ILE A 47 4.34 9.95 -15.33
N CYS A 48 3.53 8.91 -15.52
CA CYS A 48 3.72 7.88 -16.53
C CYS A 48 3.76 8.48 -17.95
N LYS A 49 2.83 9.38 -18.26
CA LYS A 49 2.82 10.10 -19.55
C LYS A 49 4.08 10.89 -19.83
N LYS A 50 4.67 11.53 -18.81
CA LYS A 50 5.96 12.26 -18.96
C LYS A 50 7.14 11.30 -19.20
N SER A 51 7.03 10.07 -18.77
CA SER A 51 8.06 9.03 -18.92
C SER A 51 7.80 8.13 -20.13
N TYR A 52 6.73 8.38 -20.91
CA TYR A 52 6.32 7.55 -22.05
C TYR A 52 6.14 6.06 -21.70
N VAL A 53 5.67 5.77 -20.49
CA VAL A 53 5.41 4.42 -19.97
C VAL A 53 4.04 4.43 -19.31
N GLU A 54 3.07 3.71 -19.85
CA GLU A 54 1.70 3.69 -19.30
C GLU A 54 1.36 2.35 -18.65
N ASN A 55 1.83 1.25 -19.22
CA ASN A 55 1.55 -0.10 -18.74
C ASN A 55 2.75 -0.70 -18.00
N ILE A 56 2.49 -1.59 -17.03
CA ILE A 56 3.55 -2.16 -16.21
C ILE A 56 4.53 -3.03 -17.01
N ASN A 57 4.07 -3.71 -18.06
CA ASN A 57 4.92 -4.53 -18.95
C ASN A 57 5.89 -3.71 -19.82
N GLU A 58 5.72 -2.39 -19.90
CA GLU A 58 6.63 -1.49 -20.61
C GLU A 58 7.85 -1.12 -19.76
N ILE A 59 7.82 -1.41 -18.45
CA ILE A 59 8.92 -1.13 -17.52
C ILE A 59 10.03 -2.17 -17.69
N LYS A 60 11.24 -1.72 -18.05
CA LYS A 60 12.39 -2.60 -18.26
C LYS A 60 12.99 -3.15 -16.97
N MET A 61 12.93 -2.37 -15.89
CA MET A 61 13.40 -2.80 -14.58
C MET A 61 12.37 -3.74 -13.94
N PRO A 62 12.78 -4.83 -13.27
CA PRO A 62 11.85 -5.66 -12.51
C PRO A 62 11.07 -4.82 -11.49
N LEU A 63 9.75 -4.78 -11.65
CA LEU A 63 8.83 -4.08 -10.75
C LEU A 63 7.65 -4.99 -10.45
N MET A 64 7.30 -5.07 -9.17
CA MET A 64 6.12 -5.78 -8.69
C MET A 64 5.29 -4.87 -7.79
N ILE A 65 3.98 -4.90 -7.95
CA ILE A 65 3.02 -4.15 -7.14
C ILE A 65 1.96 -5.12 -6.64
N SER A 66 1.90 -5.33 -5.33
CA SER A 66 0.96 -6.26 -4.69
C SER A 66 -0.41 -5.61 -4.47
N MET A 67 -1.47 -6.39 -4.70
CA MET A 67 -2.88 -6.02 -4.54
C MET A 67 -3.66 -7.26 -4.10
N VAL A 68 -4.82 -7.09 -3.49
CA VAL A 68 -5.69 -8.21 -3.10
C VAL A 68 -7.08 -8.05 -3.72
N ASP A 69 -7.58 -9.11 -4.36
CA ASP A 69 -8.98 -9.16 -4.77
C ASP A 69 -9.88 -9.41 -3.56
N LEU A 70 -10.72 -8.44 -3.24
CA LEU A 70 -11.62 -8.47 -2.09
C LEU A 70 -12.66 -9.59 -2.17
N GLN A 71 -13.03 -10.04 -3.38
CA GLN A 71 -14.06 -11.06 -3.56
C GLN A 71 -13.55 -12.46 -3.23
N LYS A 72 -12.30 -12.78 -3.62
CA LYS A 72 -11.73 -14.13 -3.50
C LYS A 72 -10.60 -14.22 -2.50
N GLY A 73 -10.11 -13.08 -2.00
CA GLY A 73 -8.92 -13.03 -1.15
C GLY A 73 -7.64 -13.43 -1.88
N THR A 74 -7.65 -13.45 -3.21
CA THR A 74 -6.48 -13.79 -4.03
C THR A 74 -5.52 -12.61 -4.08
N VAL A 75 -4.23 -12.87 -3.86
CA VAL A 75 -3.17 -11.87 -4.07
C VAL A 75 -2.91 -11.74 -5.57
N TYR A 76 -2.97 -10.52 -6.07
CA TYR A 76 -2.58 -10.18 -7.42
C TYR A 76 -1.32 -9.33 -7.40
N ILE A 77 -0.32 -9.75 -8.17
CA ILE A 77 0.93 -9.01 -8.33
C ILE A 77 0.98 -8.47 -9.76
N ALA A 78 0.88 -7.15 -9.89
CA ALA A 78 1.20 -6.51 -11.15
C ALA A 78 2.71 -6.54 -11.36
N SER A 79 3.16 -7.13 -12.47
CA SER A 79 4.58 -7.37 -12.72
C SER A 79 5.02 -6.88 -14.09
N SER A 80 6.17 -6.21 -14.14
CA SER A 80 6.81 -5.74 -15.38
C SER A 80 7.48 -6.86 -16.17
N GLN A 81 7.64 -8.04 -15.59
CA GLN A 81 8.30 -9.16 -16.23
C GLN A 81 7.42 -10.40 -16.21
N GLU A 82 7.55 -11.21 -17.24
CA GLU A 82 6.94 -12.54 -17.27
C GLU A 82 7.52 -13.42 -16.17
N LYS A 83 6.62 -14.17 -15.54
CA LYS A 83 6.92 -14.98 -14.40
C LYS A 83 7.75 -16.22 -14.74
N ARG A 84 8.71 -16.55 -13.86
CA ARG A 84 9.47 -17.79 -13.96
C ARG A 84 8.90 -18.96 -13.12
N LYS A 85 8.36 -18.72 -11.92
CA LYS A 85 7.84 -19.77 -11.03
C LYS A 85 6.84 -19.21 -10.01
N VAL A 86 5.73 -19.89 -9.72
CA VAL A 86 4.82 -19.59 -8.59
C VAL A 86 5.22 -20.44 -7.41
N LEU A 87 5.64 -19.85 -6.32
CA LEU A 87 5.93 -20.55 -5.07
C LEU A 87 4.82 -20.34 -4.02
N GLN A 88 3.98 -19.31 -4.21
CA GLN A 88 2.93 -18.99 -3.25
C GLN A 88 1.56 -19.44 -3.75
N ASP A 89 0.86 -20.20 -2.91
CA ASP A 89 -0.52 -20.56 -3.13
C ASP A 89 -1.42 -19.31 -3.08
N ASN A 90 -2.47 -19.30 -3.91
CA ASN A 90 -3.44 -18.21 -4.01
C ASN A 90 -2.85 -16.85 -4.49
N THR A 91 -1.75 -16.88 -5.25
CA THR A 91 -1.15 -15.70 -5.89
C THR A 91 -1.26 -15.78 -7.40
N LYS A 92 -1.66 -14.66 -8.03
CA LYS A 92 -1.76 -14.50 -9.49
C LYS A 92 -0.97 -13.28 -9.95
N TYR A 93 -0.45 -13.34 -11.16
CA TYR A 93 0.32 -12.27 -11.77
C TYR A 93 -0.47 -11.63 -12.91
N ILE A 94 -0.38 -10.31 -13.03
CA ILE A 94 -0.95 -9.52 -14.10
C ILE A 94 0.19 -8.70 -14.72
N SER A 95 0.45 -8.86 -16.01
CA SER A 95 1.42 -8.07 -16.77
C SER A 95 0.77 -7.00 -17.65
N ASP A 96 -0.53 -7.09 -17.88
CA ASP A 96 -1.29 -6.12 -18.67
C ASP A 96 -2.24 -5.32 -17.75
N ILE A 97 -1.67 -4.32 -17.10
CA ILE A 97 -2.39 -3.38 -16.23
C ILE A 97 -1.70 -2.02 -16.28
N PRO A 98 -2.47 -0.91 -16.42
CA PRO A 98 -1.90 0.44 -16.31
C PRO A 98 -1.22 0.62 -14.95
N ILE A 99 -0.01 1.19 -14.95
CA ILE A 99 0.77 1.45 -13.72
C ILE A 99 -0.05 2.25 -12.72
N ALA A 100 -0.75 3.27 -13.21
CA ALA A 100 -1.59 4.12 -12.36
C ALA A 100 -2.72 3.35 -11.67
N THR A 101 -3.32 2.39 -12.37
CA THR A 101 -4.36 1.53 -11.82
C THR A 101 -3.78 0.56 -10.79
N ALA A 102 -2.63 -0.06 -11.07
CA ALA A 102 -1.95 -0.94 -10.14
C ALA A 102 -1.54 -0.20 -8.85
N VAL A 103 -0.93 0.98 -8.97
CA VAL A 103 -0.56 1.81 -7.82
C VAL A 103 -1.79 2.26 -7.04
N ARG A 104 -2.85 2.70 -7.74
CA ARG A 104 -4.11 3.08 -7.08
C ARG A 104 -4.70 1.90 -6.32
N ALA A 105 -4.72 0.71 -6.90
CA ALA A 105 -5.21 -0.50 -6.25
C ALA A 105 -4.39 -0.85 -5.01
N SER A 106 -3.06 -0.86 -5.13
CA SER A 106 -2.13 -1.11 -4.02
C SER A 106 -2.20 -0.07 -2.90
N CYS A 107 -2.66 1.14 -3.19
CA CYS A 107 -2.92 2.19 -2.20
C CYS A 107 -4.37 2.21 -1.69
N SER A 108 -5.22 1.27 -2.10
CA SER A 108 -6.64 1.24 -1.70
C SER A 108 -6.81 0.62 -0.31
N PHE A 109 -6.28 1.33 0.72
CA PHE A 109 -6.46 0.93 2.11
C PHE A 109 -7.95 0.90 2.45
N PRO A 110 -8.48 -0.24 2.93
CA PRO A 110 -9.90 -0.40 3.21
C PRO A 110 -10.44 0.67 4.16
N VAL A 111 -11.73 0.97 4.05
CA VAL A 111 -12.44 2.05 4.76
C VAL A 111 -12.05 3.45 4.25
N VAL A 112 -10.77 3.73 4.04
CA VAL A 112 -10.30 5.04 3.57
C VAL A 112 -10.55 5.20 2.07
N PHE A 113 -10.07 4.25 1.27
CA PHE A 113 -10.24 4.30 -0.17
C PHE A 113 -11.20 3.23 -0.68
N SER A 114 -12.01 3.61 -1.68
CA SER A 114 -12.84 2.65 -2.40
C SER A 114 -11.98 1.61 -3.11
N PRO A 115 -12.41 0.33 -3.18
CA PRO A 115 -11.73 -0.68 -3.97
C PRO A 115 -11.52 -0.24 -5.42
N CYS A 116 -10.37 -0.57 -5.99
CA CYS A 116 -10.09 -0.34 -7.39
C CYS A 116 -10.74 -1.43 -8.25
N LYS A 117 -11.63 -1.04 -9.15
CA LYS A 117 -12.25 -1.97 -10.10
C LYS A 117 -11.38 -2.08 -11.35
N PHE A 118 -10.93 -3.28 -11.66
CA PHE A 118 -10.16 -3.60 -12.84
C PHE A 118 -10.48 -5.01 -13.30
N ASP A 119 -10.84 -5.20 -14.56
CA ASP A 119 -11.10 -6.49 -15.21
C ASP A 119 -11.99 -7.44 -14.37
N GLY A 120 -13.12 -6.92 -13.88
CA GLY A 120 -14.08 -7.66 -13.04
C GLY A 120 -13.59 -7.90 -11.59
N LEU A 121 -12.38 -7.50 -11.22
CA LEU A 121 -11.83 -7.60 -9.88
C LEU A 121 -12.19 -6.38 -9.03
N GLN A 122 -12.21 -6.57 -7.71
CA GLN A 122 -12.28 -5.50 -6.71
C GLN A 122 -10.99 -5.49 -5.90
N LEU A 123 -10.01 -4.72 -6.38
CA LEU A 123 -8.67 -4.69 -5.83
C LEU A 123 -8.54 -3.70 -4.68
N ILE A 124 -7.91 -4.15 -3.60
CA ILE A 124 -7.56 -3.37 -2.42
C ILE A 124 -6.05 -3.47 -2.14
N ASP A 125 -5.58 -2.75 -1.14
CA ASP A 125 -4.21 -2.71 -0.67
C ASP A 125 -3.62 -4.12 -0.46
N GLY A 126 -2.44 -4.36 -1.03
CA GLY A 126 -1.69 -5.60 -0.89
C GLY A 126 -1.34 -5.93 0.56
N GLY A 127 -1.08 -4.90 1.38
CA GLY A 127 -0.80 -5.03 2.81
C GLY A 127 -1.89 -5.70 3.64
N THR A 128 -3.09 -5.88 3.06
CA THR A 128 -4.15 -6.68 3.68
C THR A 128 -3.76 -8.17 3.82
N ARG A 129 -2.89 -8.68 2.96
CA ARG A 129 -2.41 -10.07 2.96
C ARG A 129 -0.89 -10.21 2.96
N GLU A 130 -0.18 -9.26 2.36
CA GLU A 130 1.28 -9.24 2.28
C GLU A 130 1.75 -7.80 2.49
N ASN A 131 2.08 -7.46 3.72
CA ASN A 131 2.53 -6.12 4.06
C ASN A 131 3.99 -5.88 3.66
N LEU A 132 4.79 -6.96 3.59
CA LEU A 132 6.19 -6.95 3.18
C LEU A 132 6.44 -8.10 2.15
N PRO A 133 6.05 -7.93 0.87
CA PRO A 133 6.00 -8.99 -0.14
C PRO A 133 7.38 -9.32 -0.73
N TRP A 134 8.38 -9.60 0.10
CA TRP A 134 9.76 -9.86 -0.31
C TRP A 134 9.98 -11.24 -0.97
N LYS A 135 9.14 -12.22 -0.64
CA LYS A 135 9.25 -13.59 -1.19
C LYS A 135 9.13 -13.60 -2.71
N GLY A 136 8.26 -12.77 -3.27
CA GLY A 136 8.12 -12.60 -4.70
C GLY A 136 9.41 -12.13 -5.39
N LEU A 137 10.25 -11.33 -4.74
CA LEU A 137 11.54 -10.90 -5.30
C LEU A 137 12.52 -12.07 -5.42
N LYS A 138 12.55 -12.98 -4.44
CA LYS A 138 13.35 -14.22 -4.50
C LYS A 138 12.87 -15.14 -5.64
N GLU A 139 11.57 -15.22 -5.89
CA GLU A 139 11.01 -15.94 -7.03
C GLU A 139 11.49 -15.40 -8.39
N TYR A 140 11.76 -14.10 -8.46
CA TYR A 140 12.34 -13.42 -9.63
C TYR A 140 13.86 -13.55 -9.74
N GLY A 141 14.50 -14.18 -8.75
CA GLY A 141 15.95 -14.46 -8.76
C GLY A 141 16.78 -13.36 -8.10
N ALA A 142 16.21 -12.61 -7.14
CA ALA A 142 16.99 -11.70 -6.33
C ALA A 142 17.91 -12.51 -5.38
N ASP A 143 19.21 -12.26 -5.43
CA ASP A 143 20.20 -12.90 -4.54
C ASP A 143 20.06 -12.37 -3.11
N GLU A 144 19.88 -11.06 -2.97
CA GLU A 144 19.68 -10.38 -1.70
C GLU A 144 18.45 -9.47 -1.73
N VAL A 145 17.69 -9.44 -0.64
CA VAL A 145 16.50 -8.59 -0.50
C VAL A 145 16.66 -7.65 0.69
N TYR A 146 16.48 -6.37 0.42
CA TYR A 146 16.39 -5.32 1.43
C TYR A 146 14.91 -4.96 1.64
N GLY A 147 14.38 -5.27 2.81
CA GLY A 147 13.04 -4.86 3.22
C GLY A 147 13.06 -3.58 4.03
N ILE A 148 12.07 -2.73 3.80
CA ILE A 148 11.83 -1.54 4.62
C ILE A 148 10.49 -1.71 5.29
N ALA A 149 10.49 -1.81 6.63
CA ALA A 149 9.29 -1.94 7.44
C ALA A 149 9.12 -0.72 8.34
N PHE A 150 7.86 -0.36 8.57
CA PHE A 150 7.51 0.65 9.55
C PHE A 150 7.12 -0.04 10.86
N ASP A 151 7.68 0.45 11.98
CA ASP A 151 7.25 0.06 13.31
C ASP A 151 6.66 1.28 14.00
N THR A 152 5.41 1.16 14.41
CA THR A 152 4.71 2.25 15.09
C THR A 152 4.67 1.92 16.56
N ILE A 153 5.13 2.83 17.41
CA ILE A 153 4.97 2.67 18.86
C ILE A 153 3.48 2.80 19.17
N LEU A 154 2.86 1.67 19.52
CA LEU A 154 1.47 1.65 19.93
C LEU A 154 1.30 2.52 21.19
N GLU A 155 0.44 3.52 21.12
CA GLU A 155 -0.02 4.18 22.34
C GLU A 155 -0.82 3.16 23.16
N LYS A 156 -0.37 2.91 24.42
CA LYS A 156 -0.95 1.88 25.29
C LYS A 156 -2.43 2.07 25.60
N ASN A 157 -2.99 3.27 25.37
CA ASN A 157 -4.36 3.62 25.75
C ASN A 157 -5.10 4.43 24.66
N GLN A 158 -4.92 4.06 23.38
CA GLN A 158 -5.67 4.71 22.30
C GLN A 158 -7.13 4.27 22.33
N CYS A 159 -8.02 5.16 22.76
CA CYS A 159 -9.46 4.92 22.76
C CYS A 159 -10.05 5.30 21.39
N CYS A 160 -10.70 4.35 20.74
CA CYS A 160 -11.43 4.59 19.49
C CYS A 160 -12.81 5.16 19.80
N LYS A 161 -13.16 6.28 19.18
CA LYS A 161 -14.39 7.05 19.46
C LYS A 161 -15.56 6.72 18.52
N ASN A 162 -15.29 6.07 17.40
CA ASN A 162 -16.29 5.75 16.39
C ASN A 162 -15.94 4.46 15.66
N MET A 163 -16.92 3.91 14.93
CA MET A 163 -16.81 2.65 14.21
C MET A 163 -15.66 2.65 13.18
N ILE A 164 -15.39 3.78 12.53
CA ILE A 164 -14.31 3.89 11.52
C ILE A 164 -12.95 3.76 12.20
N GLU A 165 -12.76 4.43 13.33
CA GLU A 165 -11.53 4.33 14.13
C GLU A 165 -11.32 2.91 14.67
N VAL A 166 -12.40 2.25 15.12
CA VAL A 166 -12.34 0.84 15.58
C VAL A 166 -11.91 -0.06 14.43
N ALA A 167 -12.54 0.06 13.25
CA ALA A 167 -12.21 -0.76 12.09
C ALA A 167 -10.76 -0.52 11.62
N ALA A 168 -10.35 0.74 11.48
CA ALA A 168 -8.98 1.10 11.09
C ALA A 168 -7.95 0.58 12.09
N ARG A 169 -8.25 0.67 13.39
CA ARG A 169 -7.37 0.17 14.45
C ARG A 169 -7.25 -1.35 14.45
N ALA A 170 -8.35 -2.06 14.26
CA ALA A 170 -8.32 -3.52 14.15
C ALA A 170 -7.46 -3.97 12.97
N MET A 171 -7.59 -3.33 11.81
CA MET A 171 -6.78 -3.60 10.63
C MET A 171 -5.30 -3.27 10.85
N GLU A 172 -4.99 -2.16 11.53
CA GLU A 172 -3.62 -1.80 11.89
C GLU A 172 -2.97 -2.87 12.78
N LEU A 173 -3.69 -3.37 13.79
CA LEU A 173 -3.20 -4.43 14.68
C LEU A 173 -2.94 -5.74 13.92
N GLN A 174 -3.87 -6.15 13.03
CA GLN A 174 -3.71 -7.33 12.19
C GLN A 174 -2.55 -7.19 11.21
N GLY A 175 -2.46 -6.05 10.52
CA GLY A 175 -1.36 -5.78 9.58
C GLY A 175 0.00 -5.75 10.24
N ARG A 176 0.07 -5.30 11.50
CA ARG A 176 1.30 -5.32 12.29
C ARG A 176 1.74 -6.74 12.62
N GLU A 177 0.80 -7.58 13.06
CA GLU A 177 1.10 -8.97 13.36
C GLU A 177 1.55 -9.73 12.11
N LEU A 178 0.85 -9.53 11.00
CA LEU A 178 1.25 -10.06 9.70
C LEU A 178 2.67 -9.62 9.32
N ALA A 179 2.98 -8.33 9.43
CA ALA A 179 4.32 -7.81 9.14
C ALA A 179 5.41 -8.44 10.03
N ASN A 180 5.11 -8.80 11.28
CA ASN A 180 6.06 -9.48 12.15
C ASN A 180 6.43 -10.88 11.63
N TYR A 181 5.44 -11.65 11.15
CA TYR A 181 5.70 -12.94 10.51
C TYR A 181 6.46 -12.81 9.19
N GLU A 182 6.18 -11.75 8.41
CA GLU A 182 6.84 -11.53 7.12
C GLU A 182 8.28 -11.07 7.24
N LYS A 183 8.71 -10.56 8.40
CA LYS A 183 10.11 -10.19 8.66
C LYS A 183 11.04 -11.40 8.73
N GLU A 184 10.51 -12.58 9.00
CA GLU A 184 11.32 -13.80 9.12
C GLU A 184 11.87 -14.24 7.76
N GLY A 185 13.17 -14.44 7.69
CA GLY A 185 13.86 -14.93 6.49
C GLY A 185 14.23 -13.88 5.46
N ILE A 186 13.97 -12.60 5.72
CA ILE A 186 14.47 -11.52 4.86
C ILE A 186 15.98 -11.30 5.10
N ASP A 187 16.75 -11.08 4.02
CA ASP A 187 18.20 -10.98 4.15
C ASP A 187 18.63 -9.73 4.95
N HIS A 188 18.02 -8.59 4.62
CA HIS A 188 18.31 -7.31 5.27
C HIS A 188 17.03 -6.55 5.57
N LEU A 189 16.75 -6.31 6.85
CA LEU A 189 15.59 -5.56 7.30
C LEU A 189 16.00 -4.18 7.84
N ILE A 190 15.41 -3.14 7.26
CA ILE A 190 15.50 -1.76 7.74
C ILE A 190 14.17 -1.42 8.41
N THR A 191 14.21 -1.15 9.71
CA THR A 191 13.00 -0.82 10.48
C THR A 191 13.00 0.67 10.82
N ILE A 192 11.95 1.38 10.39
CA ILE A 192 11.76 2.80 10.67
C ILE A 192 10.70 2.94 11.76
N CYS A 193 11.11 3.37 12.95
CA CYS A 193 10.21 3.59 14.07
C CYS A 193 9.50 4.93 13.95
N LEU A 194 8.19 4.90 13.70
CA LEU A 194 7.35 6.08 13.61
C LEU A 194 6.78 6.42 15.00
N LYS A 195 7.12 7.61 15.52
CA LYS A 195 6.56 8.12 16.78
C LYS A 195 5.38 9.02 16.49
N LYS A 196 4.20 8.74 17.09
CA LYS A 196 3.02 9.62 17.09
C LYS A 196 2.59 10.15 15.72
N VAL A 197 2.44 9.29 14.76
CA VAL A 197 1.92 9.64 13.44
C VAL A 197 0.52 9.07 13.31
N ALA A 198 -0.48 9.93 13.14
CA ALA A 198 -1.82 9.48 12.80
C ALA A 198 -1.85 9.03 11.34
N LEU A 199 -2.50 7.91 11.05
CA LEU A 199 -2.58 7.29 9.73
C LEU A 199 -3.01 8.27 8.61
N LEU A 200 -3.83 9.26 8.96
CA LEU A 200 -4.40 10.22 8.01
C LEU A 200 -3.83 11.65 8.17
N ASP A 201 -2.75 11.84 8.93
CA ASP A 201 -2.13 13.15 9.13
C ASP A 201 -1.07 13.44 8.06
N SER A 202 -1.42 14.29 7.12
CA SER A 202 -0.52 14.74 6.05
C SER A 202 0.39 15.92 6.44
N SER A 203 0.22 16.52 7.63
CA SER A 203 0.97 17.70 8.04
C SER A 203 2.44 17.39 8.35
N GLN A 204 2.76 16.13 8.67
CA GLN A 204 4.09 15.69 9.10
C GLN A 204 4.95 15.08 7.99
N ILE A 205 4.54 15.15 6.73
CA ILE A 205 5.22 14.47 5.60
C ILE A 205 6.70 14.83 5.50
N ASP A 206 7.06 16.10 5.67
CA ASP A 206 8.45 16.54 5.54
C ASP A 206 9.31 16.00 6.69
N VAL A 207 8.74 15.89 7.87
CA VAL A 207 9.38 15.29 9.05
C VAL A 207 9.58 13.79 8.85
N LEU A 208 8.53 13.10 8.37
CA LEU A 208 8.57 11.67 8.09
C LEU A 208 9.56 11.31 6.99
N TYR A 209 9.63 12.13 5.93
CA TYR A 209 10.61 11.96 4.86
C TYR A 209 12.06 12.03 5.39
N LYS A 210 12.37 13.07 6.20
CA LYS A 210 13.70 13.22 6.82
C LYS A 210 14.02 12.06 7.74
N MET A 211 13.08 11.68 8.59
CA MET A 211 13.23 10.54 9.50
C MET A 211 13.54 9.24 8.76
N GLY A 212 12.75 8.94 7.72
CA GLY A 212 12.97 7.75 6.89
C GLY A 212 14.33 7.75 6.21
N TYR A 213 14.75 8.89 5.66
CA TYR A 213 16.06 9.05 5.02
C TYR A 213 17.22 8.82 5.99
N GLU A 214 17.23 9.51 7.14
CA GLU A 214 18.32 9.44 8.12
C GLU A 214 18.41 8.05 8.78
N GLU A 215 17.27 7.46 9.14
CA GLU A 215 17.27 6.13 9.76
C GLU A 215 17.72 5.04 8.77
N THR A 216 17.26 5.10 7.53
CA THR A 216 17.69 4.18 6.47
C THR A 216 19.21 4.31 6.23
N LYS A 217 19.72 5.53 6.10
CA LYS A 217 21.15 5.78 5.90
C LYS A 217 21.99 5.23 7.05
N LYS A 218 21.55 5.42 8.28
CA LYS A 218 22.23 4.89 9.49
C LYS A 218 22.30 3.38 9.47
N GLN A 219 21.16 2.70 9.23
CA GLN A 219 21.07 1.25 9.24
C GLN A 219 21.86 0.63 8.07
N LEU A 220 21.82 1.20 6.87
CA LEU A 220 22.64 0.77 5.73
C LEU A 220 24.15 0.87 6.02
N ASN A 221 24.60 1.92 6.72
CA ASN A 221 26.00 2.05 7.11
C ASN A 221 26.44 1.00 8.14
N LEU A 222 25.54 0.56 9.02
CA LEU A 222 25.80 -0.53 9.96
C LEU A 222 25.90 -1.87 9.23
N LEU A 223 24.98 -2.16 8.32
CA LEU A 223 25.00 -3.37 7.49
C LEU A 223 26.31 -3.49 6.70
N LYS A 224 26.76 -2.42 6.03
CA LYS A 224 28.02 -2.40 5.28
C LYS A 224 29.25 -2.64 6.15
N LYS A 225 29.20 -2.34 7.44
CA LYS A 225 30.33 -2.59 8.38
C LYS A 225 30.35 -4.04 8.89
N SER A 226 29.19 -4.70 8.95
CA SER A 226 29.09 -6.10 9.39
C SER A 226 29.44 -7.11 8.29
N THR A 227 29.49 -6.66 7.03
CA THR A 227 29.79 -7.50 5.86
C THR A 227 31.30 -7.41 5.46
N LYS A 228 32.10 -6.64 6.20
CA LYS A 228 33.56 -6.58 6.09
C LYS A 228 34.23 -7.31 7.25
#